data_23612c42e517c17aff0d2b960621fa9f
#
_entry.id   23612c42e517c17aff0d2b960621fa9f
#
_cell.length_a   1.000
_cell.length_b   1.000
_cell.length_c   1.000
_cell.angle_alpha   90.00
_cell.angle_beta   90.00
_cell.angle_gamma   90.00
#
_symmetry.space_group_name_H-M   'P 1'
#
loop_
_entity.id
_entity.type
_entity.pdbx_description
1 polymer ?
#
loop_
_entity_poly.entity_id
_entity_poly.type
_entity_poly.pdbx_seq_one_letter_code
_entity_poly.pdbx_strand_id
1 'polypeptide(L)'
;MIAAGVIGGLAMEAYSLVAWLALPYNAAFFQKIPVSSQLQQIFFESAPDLRDGMWTFGNVGAKDPGGLVFLYLSGLPSPAWNLFGGTLICLFTGLAVSWIYATTAATWAPSPKKGVLFVLALGAVAAIPAQFRLAIFVGHPIPFSLAMAADTLIEFFLLGLVLAWWHRPARSTC
;
A
#
# COMPACT_ATOMS: atom_id res chain seq x y z
N MET A 1 20.42 -12.97 -4.80
CA MET A 1 19.92 -11.62 -4.49
C MET A 1 18.75 -11.24 -5.40
N ILE A 2 18.93 -11.03 -6.71
CA ILE A 2 17.86 -10.65 -7.64
C ILE A 2 16.68 -11.60 -7.58
N ALA A 3 16.91 -12.92 -7.72
CA ALA A 3 15.84 -13.92 -7.68
C ALA A 3 15.04 -13.88 -6.36
N ALA A 4 15.72 -13.71 -5.22
CA ALA A 4 15.06 -13.58 -3.92
C ALA A 4 14.19 -12.31 -3.84
N GLY A 5 14.66 -11.20 -4.41
CA GLY A 5 13.89 -9.95 -4.48
C GLY A 5 12.66 -10.08 -5.37
N VAL A 6 12.80 -10.72 -6.53
CA VAL A 6 11.67 -10.99 -7.45
C VAL A 6 10.63 -11.90 -6.80
N ILE A 7 11.05 -13.02 -6.21
CA ILE A 7 10.14 -13.95 -5.52
C ILE A 7 9.46 -13.27 -4.34
N GLY A 8 10.19 -12.47 -3.56
CA GLY A 8 9.65 -11.71 -2.45
C GLY A 8 8.63 -10.67 -2.90
N GLY A 9 8.92 -9.92 -3.96
CA GLY A 9 7.99 -8.95 -4.55
C GLY A 9 6.71 -9.62 -5.08
N LEU A 10 6.84 -10.77 -5.75
CA LEU A 10 5.66 -11.54 -6.19
C LEU A 10 4.84 -12.10 -5.02
N ALA A 11 5.49 -12.47 -3.91
CA ALA A 11 4.77 -12.91 -2.71
C ALA A 11 3.97 -11.76 -2.07
N MET A 12 4.53 -10.53 -2.04
CA MET A 12 3.82 -9.33 -1.61
C MET A 12 2.59 -9.08 -2.50
N GLU A 13 2.77 -9.08 -3.83
CA GLU A 13 1.67 -8.85 -4.78
C GLU A 13 0.57 -9.90 -4.65
N ALA A 14 0.94 -11.18 -4.54
CA ALA A 14 -0.04 -12.27 -4.36
C ALA A 14 -0.85 -12.07 -3.08
N TYR A 15 -0.21 -11.68 -1.98
CA TYR A 15 -0.91 -11.36 -0.75
C TYR A 15 -1.83 -10.14 -0.93
N SER A 16 -1.32 -9.06 -1.52
CA SER A 16 -2.10 -7.83 -1.75
C SER A 16 -3.36 -8.11 -2.56
N LEU A 17 -3.27 -8.91 -3.64
CA LEU A 17 -4.43 -9.34 -4.42
C LEU A 17 -5.43 -10.13 -3.56
N VAL A 18 -4.98 -11.09 -2.77
CA VAL A 18 -5.85 -11.86 -1.89
C VAL A 18 -6.50 -10.96 -0.83
N ALA A 19 -5.75 -10.06 -0.23
CA ALA A 19 -6.24 -9.11 0.77
C ALA A 19 -7.35 -8.22 0.18
N TRP A 20 -7.14 -7.64 -1.00
CA TRP A 20 -8.13 -6.80 -1.67
C TRP A 20 -9.38 -7.54 -2.13
N LEU A 21 -9.26 -8.81 -2.51
CA LEU A 21 -10.39 -9.62 -2.98
C LEU A 21 -11.16 -10.27 -1.82
N ALA A 22 -10.47 -10.73 -0.78
CA ALA A 22 -11.04 -11.53 0.29
C ALA A 22 -11.40 -10.71 1.54
N LEU A 23 -10.66 -9.63 1.83
CA LEU A 23 -10.95 -8.81 2.99
C LEU A 23 -12.00 -7.74 2.65
N PRO A 24 -12.90 -7.42 3.57
CA PRO A 24 -14.01 -6.50 3.32
C PRO A 24 -13.57 -5.03 3.33
N TYR A 25 -12.35 -4.70 2.85
CA TYR A 25 -11.86 -3.32 2.80
C TYR A 25 -12.81 -2.41 2.04
N ASN A 26 -13.31 -2.87 0.88
CA ASN A 26 -14.23 -2.09 0.08
C ASN A 26 -15.57 -1.83 0.82
N ALA A 27 -16.08 -2.82 1.54
CA ALA A 27 -17.33 -2.68 2.29
C ALA A 27 -17.16 -1.89 3.58
N ALA A 28 -16.00 -2.02 4.25
CA ALA A 28 -15.74 -1.38 5.53
C ALA A 28 -15.37 0.10 5.41
N PHE A 29 -14.67 0.49 4.35
CA PHE A 29 -14.11 1.84 4.23
C PHE A 29 -14.64 2.65 3.05
N PHE A 30 -15.16 2.00 2.01
CA PHE A 30 -15.69 2.69 0.83
C PHE A 30 -17.21 2.55 0.78
N GLN A 31 -17.90 3.61 1.17
CA GLN A 31 -19.33 3.70 0.95
C GLN A 31 -19.58 4.18 -0.48
N LYS A 32 -20.39 3.42 -1.23
CA LYS A 32 -20.87 3.89 -2.52
C LYS A 32 -21.84 5.04 -2.27
N ILE A 33 -21.45 6.23 -2.66
CA ILE A 33 -22.42 7.33 -2.78
C ILE A 33 -23.36 6.91 -3.90
N PRO A 34 -24.68 6.78 -3.62
CA PRO A 34 -25.62 6.51 -4.70
C PRO A 34 -25.51 7.70 -5.67
N VAL A 35 -24.99 7.39 -6.86
CA VAL A 35 -24.91 8.37 -7.94
C VAL A 35 -26.32 8.56 -8.46
N SER A 36 -27.14 9.32 -7.72
CA SER A 36 -28.32 9.89 -8.32
C SER A 36 -27.84 10.86 -9.39
N SER A 37 -28.47 10.85 -10.54
CA SER A 37 -28.20 11.81 -11.61
C SER A 37 -28.12 13.26 -11.12
N GLN A 38 -28.82 13.60 -10.03
CA GLN A 38 -28.80 14.89 -9.38
C GLN A 38 -27.46 15.28 -8.75
N LEU A 39 -26.74 14.36 -8.09
CA LEU A 39 -25.43 14.67 -7.51
C LEU A 39 -24.38 14.94 -8.61
N GLN A 40 -24.39 14.15 -9.67
CA GLN A 40 -23.55 14.41 -10.84
C GLN A 40 -23.88 15.76 -11.46
N GLN A 41 -25.15 16.04 -11.67
CA GLN A 41 -25.59 17.30 -12.24
C GLN A 41 -25.17 18.50 -11.39
N ILE A 42 -25.35 18.46 -10.06
CA ILE A 42 -24.91 19.51 -9.16
C ILE A 42 -23.39 19.73 -9.24
N PHE A 43 -22.60 18.65 -9.28
CA PHE A 43 -21.15 18.77 -9.43
C PHE A 43 -20.75 19.45 -10.75
N PHE A 44 -21.32 19.03 -11.87
CA PHE A 44 -21.01 19.60 -13.18
C PHE A 44 -21.53 21.01 -13.36
N GLU A 45 -22.70 21.35 -12.82
CA GLU A 45 -23.26 22.70 -12.91
C GLU A 45 -22.55 23.70 -11.98
N SER A 46 -22.10 23.24 -10.81
CA SER A 46 -21.44 24.10 -9.82
C SER A 46 -19.96 24.37 -10.12
N ALA A 47 -19.32 23.55 -10.96
CA ALA A 47 -17.91 23.68 -11.30
C ALA A 47 -17.66 23.32 -12.75
N PRO A 48 -17.93 24.26 -13.69
CA PRO A 48 -17.77 24.02 -15.13
C PRO A 48 -16.35 23.68 -15.57
N ASP A 49 -15.35 24.04 -14.74
CA ASP A 49 -13.92 23.74 -14.98
C ASP A 49 -13.44 22.45 -14.32
N LEU A 50 -14.36 21.56 -13.91
CA LEU A 50 -14.01 20.26 -13.34
C LEU A 50 -13.13 19.46 -14.31
N ARG A 51 -12.05 18.96 -13.78
CA ARG A 51 -11.10 18.07 -14.46
C ARG A 51 -10.66 16.96 -13.53
N ASP A 52 -10.03 15.96 -14.08
CA ASP A 52 -9.43 14.89 -13.28
C ASP A 52 -8.53 15.48 -12.20
N GLY A 53 -8.69 15.00 -10.97
CA GLY A 53 -7.90 15.49 -9.87
C GLY A 53 -8.55 15.30 -8.50
N MET A 54 -7.93 15.96 -7.55
CA MET A 54 -8.34 15.95 -6.15
C MET A 54 -9.04 17.27 -5.83
N TRP A 55 -10.24 17.16 -5.33
CA TRP A 55 -11.11 18.29 -5.04
C TRP A 55 -11.49 18.30 -3.56
N THR A 56 -11.51 19.47 -2.97
CA THR A 56 -11.99 19.68 -1.59
C THR A 56 -13.32 20.43 -1.62
N PHE A 57 -14.23 20.07 -0.72
CA PHE A 57 -15.42 20.84 -0.44
C PHE A 57 -15.47 21.19 1.05
N GLY A 58 -16.12 22.30 1.37
CA GLY A 58 -16.11 22.89 2.71
C GLY A 58 -14.88 23.78 2.95
N ASN A 59 -14.95 24.57 4.00
CA ASN A 59 -13.87 25.46 4.40
C ASN A 59 -12.97 24.80 5.44
N VAL A 60 -11.67 24.85 5.23
CA VAL A 60 -10.69 24.37 6.20
C VAL A 60 -10.85 25.12 7.53
N GLY A 61 -11.10 24.40 8.62
CA GLY A 61 -11.31 24.98 9.95
C GLY A 61 -12.73 25.44 10.25
N ALA A 62 -13.66 25.36 9.30
CA ALA A 62 -15.09 25.58 9.56
C ALA A 62 -15.70 24.37 10.27
N LYS A 63 -16.81 24.61 10.99
CA LYS A 63 -17.62 23.53 11.60
C LYS A 63 -18.53 22.84 10.58
N ASP A 64 -18.55 23.34 9.34
CA ASP A 64 -19.36 22.79 8.27
C ASP A 64 -18.79 21.45 7.77
N PRO A 65 -19.64 20.54 7.32
CA PRO A 65 -19.18 19.31 6.70
C PRO A 65 -18.25 19.60 5.52
N GLY A 66 -17.10 18.96 5.52
CA GLY A 66 -16.13 19.07 4.45
C GLY A 66 -15.59 17.69 4.07
N GLY A 67 -14.93 17.62 2.94
CA GLY A 67 -14.38 16.38 2.48
C GLY A 67 -13.43 16.53 1.30
N LEU A 68 -12.85 15.39 0.93
CA LEU A 68 -11.99 15.24 -0.22
C LEU A 68 -12.64 14.28 -1.19
N VAL A 69 -12.63 14.63 -2.46
CA VAL A 69 -13.15 13.81 -3.55
C VAL A 69 -12.08 13.67 -4.62
N PHE A 70 -11.87 12.43 -5.07
CA PHE A 70 -11.06 12.16 -6.26
C PHE A 70 -12.00 12.00 -7.45
N LEU A 71 -11.85 12.86 -8.44
CA LEU A 71 -12.62 12.81 -9.66
C LEU A 71 -11.79 12.24 -10.80
N TYR A 72 -12.39 11.30 -11.51
CA TYR A 72 -11.84 10.70 -12.73
C TYR A 72 -12.89 10.84 -13.83
N LEU A 73 -12.91 11.97 -14.51
CA LEU A 73 -13.89 12.27 -15.57
C LEU A 73 -13.66 11.42 -16.81
N SER A 74 -12.41 11.05 -17.05
CA SER A 74 -12.01 10.10 -18.10
C SER A 74 -12.28 8.64 -17.75
N GLY A 75 -12.83 8.38 -16.55
CA GLY A 75 -13.07 7.05 -15.99
C GLY A 75 -11.96 6.57 -15.07
N LEU A 76 -12.32 5.65 -14.18
CA LEU A 76 -11.34 5.03 -13.27
C LEU A 76 -10.27 4.28 -14.06
N PRO A 77 -9.01 4.28 -13.58
CA PRO A 77 -7.97 3.44 -14.17
C PRO A 77 -8.43 1.99 -14.31
N SER A 78 -8.12 1.36 -15.43
CA SER A 78 -8.54 -0.03 -15.63
C SER A 78 -7.96 -0.95 -14.54
N PRO A 79 -8.67 -2.01 -14.16
CA PRO A 79 -8.14 -2.99 -13.21
C PRO A 79 -6.79 -3.56 -13.66
N ALA A 80 -6.58 -3.73 -14.96
CA ALA A 80 -5.31 -4.18 -15.53
C ALA A 80 -4.17 -3.18 -15.27
N TRP A 81 -4.43 -1.87 -15.39
CA TRP A 81 -3.44 -0.84 -15.09
C TRP A 81 -3.08 -0.81 -13.60
N ASN A 82 -4.07 -0.94 -12.72
CA ASN A 82 -3.83 -0.99 -11.28
C ASN A 82 -3.02 -2.23 -10.89
N LEU A 83 -3.34 -3.39 -11.47
CA LEU A 83 -2.59 -4.63 -11.26
C LEU A 83 -1.14 -4.49 -11.75
N PHE A 84 -0.95 -3.95 -12.96
CA PHE A 84 0.39 -3.73 -13.51
C PHE A 84 1.22 -2.78 -12.63
N GLY A 85 0.63 -1.65 -12.21
CA GLY A 85 1.29 -0.69 -11.32
C GLY A 85 1.64 -1.29 -9.96
N GLY A 86 0.72 -2.02 -9.35
CA GLY A 86 0.92 -2.74 -8.09
C GLY A 86 2.07 -3.75 -8.20
N THR A 87 2.04 -4.59 -9.24
CA THR A 87 3.11 -5.56 -9.50
C THR A 87 4.47 -4.90 -9.64
N LEU A 88 4.58 -3.80 -10.39
CA LEU A 88 5.84 -3.07 -10.52
C LEU A 88 6.34 -2.53 -9.17
N ILE A 89 5.46 -1.94 -8.37
CA ILE A 89 5.82 -1.41 -7.05
C ILE A 89 6.33 -2.54 -6.14
N CYS A 90 5.62 -3.67 -6.09
CA CYS A 90 6.03 -4.83 -5.30
C CYS A 90 7.37 -5.41 -5.75
N LEU A 91 7.60 -5.50 -7.06
CA LEU A 91 8.88 -5.98 -7.62
C LEU A 91 10.03 -5.03 -7.26
N PHE A 92 9.87 -3.72 -7.46
CA PHE A 92 10.89 -2.74 -7.09
C PHE A 92 11.17 -2.75 -5.59
N THR A 93 10.14 -2.84 -4.75
CA THR A 93 10.27 -2.96 -3.30
C THR A 93 11.02 -4.23 -2.92
N GLY A 94 10.63 -5.37 -3.48
CA GLY A 94 11.29 -6.66 -3.25
C GLY A 94 12.77 -6.64 -3.64
N LEU A 95 13.11 -6.04 -4.79
CA LEU A 95 14.50 -5.90 -5.25
C LEU A 95 15.31 -4.96 -4.34
N ALA A 96 14.77 -3.81 -3.99
CA ALA A 96 15.44 -2.83 -3.12
C ALA A 96 15.70 -3.40 -1.72
N VAL A 97 14.68 -4.02 -1.11
CA VAL A 97 14.81 -4.63 0.22
C VAL A 97 15.75 -5.83 0.18
N SER A 98 15.72 -6.65 -0.88
CA SER A 98 16.65 -7.77 -1.06
C SER A 98 18.10 -7.28 -1.17
N TRP A 99 18.34 -6.17 -1.85
CA TRP A 99 19.65 -5.56 -1.93
C TRP A 99 20.13 -5.03 -0.57
N ILE A 100 19.28 -4.30 0.15
CA ILE A 100 19.58 -3.80 1.51
C ILE A 100 19.84 -4.99 2.45
N TYR A 101 18.99 -6.04 2.38
CA TYR A 101 19.15 -7.24 3.18
C TYR A 101 20.49 -7.93 2.91
N ALA A 102 20.88 -8.10 1.65
CA ALA A 102 22.11 -8.79 1.28
C ALA A 102 23.36 -7.99 1.72
N THR A 103 23.30 -6.67 1.67
CA THR A 103 24.44 -5.82 2.03
C THR A 103 24.59 -5.59 3.54
N THR A 104 23.48 -5.62 4.29
CA THR A 104 23.49 -5.32 5.73
C THR A 104 23.31 -6.54 6.61
N ALA A 105 22.33 -7.38 6.33
CA ALA A 105 22.00 -8.50 7.21
C ALA A 105 23.00 -9.64 7.15
N ALA A 106 23.74 -9.80 6.08
CA ALA A 106 24.78 -10.82 5.95
C ALA A 106 25.93 -10.62 6.97
N THR A 107 26.12 -9.39 7.45
CA THR A 107 27.20 -9.06 8.37
C THR A 107 26.85 -9.20 9.85
N TRP A 108 25.57 -9.07 10.22
CA TRP A 108 25.16 -9.02 11.64
C TRP A 108 23.94 -9.86 12.03
N ALA A 109 23.26 -10.47 11.07
CA ALA A 109 22.06 -11.26 11.33
C ALA A 109 22.19 -12.73 10.93
N PRO A 110 22.98 -13.56 11.67
CA PRO A 110 23.12 -15.00 11.34
C PRO A 110 21.84 -15.79 11.59
N SER A 111 20.81 -15.16 12.22
CA SER A 111 19.54 -15.81 12.56
C SER A 111 18.43 -15.42 11.58
N PRO A 112 17.69 -16.37 11.01
CA PRO A 112 16.52 -16.09 10.18
C PRO A 112 15.51 -15.16 10.85
N LYS A 113 15.32 -15.31 12.16
CA LYS A 113 14.41 -14.43 12.94
C LYS A 113 14.85 -12.97 12.92
N LYS A 114 16.15 -12.70 13.06
CA LYS A 114 16.68 -11.34 13.01
C LYS A 114 16.51 -10.74 11.60
N GLY A 115 16.68 -11.55 10.56
CA GLY A 115 16.45 -11.14 9.19
C GLY A 115 14.99 -10.73 8.94
N VAL A 116 14.04 -11.53 9.38
CA VAL A 116 12.61 -11.19 9.29
C VAL A 116 12.28 -9.92 10.05
N LEU A 117 12.77 -9.78 11.29
CA LEU A 117 12.56 -8.58 12.10
C LEU A 117 13.17 -7.33 11.47
N PHE A 118 14.32 -7.45 10.83
CA PHE A 118 14.94 -6.35 10.10
C PHE A 118 14.05 -5.87 8.93
N VAL A 119 13.56 -6.80 8.10
CA VAL A 119 12.67 -6.46 6.99
C VAL A 119 11.36 -5.88 7.50
N LEU A 120 10.80 -6.42 8.58
CA LEU A 120 9.59 -5.89 9.21
C LEU A 120 9.81 -4.46 9.75
N ALA A 121 10.98 -4.17 10.32
CA ALA A 121 11.32 -2.82 10.76
C ALA A 121 11.41 -1.84 9.57
N LEU A 122 11.97 -2.27 8.44
CA LEU A 122 11.94 -1.46 7.20
C LEU A 122 10.50 -1.18 6.75
N GLY A 123 9.64 -2.19 6.80
CA GLY A 123 8.21 -2.05 6.51
C GLY A 123 7.52 -1.05 7.45
N ALA A 124 7.81 -1.11 8.74
CA ALA A 124 7.25 -0.17 9.71
C ALA A 124 7.69 1.28 9.44
N VAL A 125 8.97 1.49 9.12
CA VAL A 125 9.50 2.81 8.75
C VAL A 125 8.88 3.33 7.46
N ALA A 126 8.52 2.46 6.52
CA ALA A 126 7.86 2.85 5.29
C ALA A 126 6.36 3.11 5.50
N ALA A 127 5.65 2.18 6.15
CA ALA A 127 4.20 2.17 6.27
C ALA A 127 3.68 3.24 7.24
N ILE A 128 4.25 3.34 8.44
CA ILE A 128 3.71 4.19 9.50
C ILE A 128 3.69 5.67 9.08
N PRO A 129 4.82 6.28 8.68
CA PRO A 129 4.80 7.68 8.28
C PRO A 129 3.93 7.95 7.06
N ALA A 130 3.89 7.03 6.08
CA ALA A 130 3.09 7.21 4.87
C ALA A 130 1.59 7.25 5.21
N GLN A 131 1.09 6.26 5.96
CA GLN A 131 -0.33 6.16 6.27
C GLN A 131 -0.79 7.22 7.26
N PHE A 132 0.02 7.57 8.25
CA PHE A 132 -0.34 8.66 9.18
C PHE A 132 -0.29 10.05 8.54
N ARG A 133 0.59 10.28 7.56
CA ARG A 133 0.52 11.50 6.74
C ARG A 133 -0.80 11.61 6.00
N LEU A 134 -1.27 10.54 5.38
CA LEU A 134 -2.56 10.53 4.71
C LEU A 134 -3.71 10.80 5.69
N ALA A 135 -3.66 10.25 6.90
CA ALA A 135 -4.65 10.54 7.92
C ALA A 135 -4.63 12.02 8.36
N ILE A 136 -3.44 12.60 8.60
CA ILE A 136 -3.30 13.95 9.11
C ILE A 136 -3.56 15.02 8.05
N PHE A 137 -2.96 14.87 6.85
CA PHE A 137 -2.97 15.92 5.83
C PHE A 137 -4.08 15.75 4.78
N VAL A 138 -4.53 14.52 4.56
CA VAL A 138 -5.56 14.21 3.56
C VAL A 138 -6.91 13.92 4.22
N GLY A 139 -6.93 13.70 5.54
CA GLY A 139 -8.15 13.41 6.28
C GLY A 139 -8.65 11.97 6.12
N HIS A 140 -7.78 11.03 5.78
CA HIS A 140 -8.17 9.63 5.76
C HIS A 140 -8.64 9.18 7.14
N PRO A 141 -9.71 8.37 7.24
CA PRO A 141 -10.13 7.82 8.53
C PRO A 141 -8.99 7.03 9.19
N ILE A 142 -8.74 7.30 10.47
CA ILE A 142 -7.68 6.60 11.22
C ILE A 142 -7.79 5.07 11.14
N PRO A 143 -8.99 4.46 11.26
CA PRO A 143 -9.12 3.00 11.09
C PRO A 143 -8.68 2.51 9.72
N PHE A 144 -8.93 3.27 8.64
CA PHE A 144 -8.47 2.95 7.30
C PHE A 144 -6.92 3.01 7.22
N SER A 145 -6.33 4.07 7.74
CA SER A 145 -4.87 4.23 7.74
C SER A 145 -4.17 3.15 8.57
N LEU A 146 -4.76 2.73 9.69
CA LEU A 146 -4.27 1.61 10.49
C LEU A 146 -4.35 0.27 9.74
N ALA A 147 -5.47 0.02 9.05
CA ALA A 147 -5.63 -1.18 8.24
C ALA A 147 -4.59 -1.24 7.11
N MET A 148 -4.36 -0.13 6.40
CA MET A 148 -3.36 -0.06 5.34
C MET A 148 -1.92 -0.20 5.86
N ALA A 149 -1.63 0.35 7.04
CA ALA A 149 -0.33 0.15 7.68
C ALA A 149 -0.11 -1.32 8.08
N ALA A 150 -1.13 -1.98 8.64
CA ALA A 150 -1.08 -3.39 9.00
C ALA A 150 -0.89 -4.28 7.75
N ASP A 151 -1.61 -3.98 6.67
CA ASP A 151 -1.49 -4.67 5.38
C ASP A 151 -0.06 -4.60 4.84
N THR A 152 0.53 -3.41 4.78
CA THR A 152 1.92 -3.23 4.38
C THR A 152 2.89 -3.99 5.29
N LEU A 153 2.65 -4.03 6.60
CA LEU A 153 3.50 -4.80 7.52
C LEU A 153 3.45 -6.30 7.24
N ILE A 154 2.29 -6.84 6.86
CA ILE A 154 2.16 -8.24 6.48
C ILE A 154 2.92 -8.52 5.18
N GLU A 155 2.85 -7.62 4.19
CA GLU A 155 3.64 -7.73 2.95
C GLU A 155 5.14 -7.80 3.25
N PHE A 156 5.66 -6.90 4.09
CA PHE A 156 7.07 -6.89 4.48
C PHE A 156 7.44 -8.11 5.34
N PHE A 157 6.53 -8.63 6.14
CA PHE A 157 6.74 -9.88 6.87
C PHE A 157 6.93 -11.07 5.91
N LEU A 158 6.09 -11.18 4.88
CA LEU A 158 6.20 -12.21 3.85
C LEU A 158 7.51 -12.09 3.06
N LEU A 159 7.86 -10.87 2.65
CA LEU A 159 9.14 -10.59 2.03
C LEU A 159 10.31 -11.01 2.94
N GLY A 160 10.24 -10.70 4.22
CA GLY A 160 11.24 -11.10 5.22
C GLY A 160 11.39 -12.60 5.35
N LEU A 161 10.28 -13.35 5.30
CA LEU A 161 10.31 -14.83 5.30
C LEU A 161 11.02 -15.38 4.06
N VAL A 162 10.72 -14.85 2.87
CA VAL A 162 11.36 -15.26 1.61
C VAL A 162 12.86 -14.99 1.67
N LEU A 163 13.27 -13.78 2.08
CA LEU A 163 14.67 -13.41 2.15
C LEU A 163 15.43 -14.23 3.21
N ALA A 164 14.83 -14.43 4.39
CA ALA A 164 15.44 -15.24 5.44
C ALA A 164 15.57 -16.72 5.03
N TRP A 165 14.61 -17.24 4.25
CA TRP A 165 14.69 -18.59 3.73
C TRP A 165 15.77 -18.72 2.64
N TRP A 166 15.86 -17.75 1.75
CA TRP A 166 16.82 -17.76 0.63
C TRP A 166 18.27 -17.65 1.10
N HIS A 167 18.51 -16.85 2.11
CA HIS A 167 19.85 -16.58 2.64
C HIS A 167 20.23 -17.49 3.82
N ARG A 168 19.51 -18.61 4.04
CA ARG A 168 19.92 -19.59 5.04
C ARG A 168 21.31 -20.11 4.71
N PRO A 169 22.25 -20.14 5.68
CA PRO A 169 23.51 -20.82 5.47
C PRO A 169 23.24 -22.28 5.13
N ALA A 170 23.91 -22.76 4.09
CA ALA A 170 23.88 -24.19 3.78
C ALA A 170 24.25 -24.95 5.06
N ARG A 171 23.37 -25.87 5.49
CA ARG A 171 23.72 -26.75 6.60
C ARG A 171 24.96 -27.50 6.19
N SER A 172 26.09 -27.24 6.87
CA SER A 172 27.25 -28.11 6.75
C SER A 172 26.82 -29.51 7.19
N THR A 173 26.58 -30.39 6.24
CA THR A 173 26.45 -31.81 6.49
C THR A 173 27.81 -32.28 6.98
N CYS A 174 28.01 -32.33 8.28
CA CYS A 174 29.06 -33.12 8.92
C CYS A 174 28.64 -34.58 8.95
#